data_bfe974b99f9004088a4b2a31e1a12add
#
_entry.id   bfe974b99f9004088a4b2a31e1a12add
#
_cell.length_a   1.000
_cell.length_b   1.000
_cell.length_c   1.000
_cell.angle_alpha   90.00
_cell.angle_beta   90.00
_cell.angle_gamma   90.00
#
_symmetry.space_group_name_H-M   'P 1'
#
loop_
_entity.id
_entity.type
_entity.pdbx_description
1 polymer ?
#
loop_
_entity_poly.entity_id
_entity_poly.type
_entity_poly.pdbx_seq_one_letter_code
_entity_poly.pdbx_strand_id
1 'polypeptide(L)'
;PIVDILEKHGDEIFEKADSVICEIDIDKEIVKRVFKFAKKYNKKVFSVVGNMSIALERRDFMKSIDCFVCNIQEAGLLFFDDYSEKTAREMVDILSEKVIAAQIPSMIVTMGGDGAVYADMHGDKGWCPARKVEVKDTTGAGDSFCAGVSIGLTYGKTLGEACEIGSMLAASVIVTTESVCPRFLPRELGLDMDVVD
;
A
#
# COMPACT_ATOMS: atom_id res chain seq x y z
N PRO A 1 23.61 11.76 -2.97
CA PRO A 1 22.90 10.48 -2.77
C PRO A 1 21.57 10.44 -3.51
N ILE A 2 20.41 10.16 -2.87
CA ILE A 2 19.14 9.94 -3.61
C ILE A 2 18.70 11.21 -4.36
N VAL A 3 18.80 12.38 -3.75
CA VAL A 3 18.48 13.68 -4.40
C VAL A 3 19.28 13.87 -5.67
N ASP A 4 20.59 13.61 -5.64
CA ASP A 4 21.46 13.77 -6.82
C ASP A 4 21.10 12.78 -7.93
N ILE A 5 20.68 11.55 -7.57
CA ILE A 5 20.20 10.54 -8.52
C ILE A 5 18.91 11.02 -9.18
N LEU A 6 17.95 11.50 -8.40
CA LEU A 6 16.70 12.05 -8.92
C LEU A 6 16.92 13.27 -9.81
N GLU A 7 17.88 14.15 -9.47
CA GLU A 7 18.20 15.31 -10.30
C GLU A 7 18.83 14.91 -11.65
N LYS A 8 19.69 13.90 -11.66
CA LYS A 8 20.42 13.48 -12.87
C LYS A 8 19.65 12.48 -13.73
N HIS A 9 18.91 11.58 -13.11
CA HIS A 9 18.32 10.41 -13.75
C HIS A 9 16.81 10.27 -13.53
N GLY A 10 16.19 11.22 -12.80
CA GLY A 10 14.77 11.12 -12.44
C GLY A 10 13.86 11.00 -13.66
N ASP A 11 14.13 11.74 -14.72
CA ASP A 11 13.34 11.68 -15.94
C ASP A 11 13.39 10.27 -16.56
N GLU A 12 14.57 9.68 -16.72
CA GLU A 12 14.73 8.35 -17.27
C GLU A 12 14.09 7.26 -16.40
N ILE A 13 14.26 7.36 -15.06
CA ILE A 13 13.72 6.40 -14.10
C ILE A 13 12.20 6.41 -14.14
N PHE A 14 11.58 7.60 -14.04
CA PHE A 14 10.13 7.70 -13.96
C PHE A 14 9.42 7.50 -15.30
N GLU A 15 10.07 7.79 -16.41
CA GLU A 15 9.54 7.49 -17.74
C GLU A 15 9.34 5.97 -17.92
N LYS A 16 10.34 5.16 -17.49
CA LYS A 16 10.34 3.71 -17.62
C LYS A 16 9.55 2.96 -16.54
N ALA A 17 9.29 3.59 -15.40
CA ALA A 17 8.56 2.94 -14.32
C ALA A 17 7.08 2.73 -14.66
N ASP A 18 6.48 1.63 -14.24
CA ASP A 18 5.02 1.40 -14.35
C ASP A 18 4.28 2.14 -13.24
N SER A 19 4.82 2.13 -12.03
CA SER A 19 4.31 2.82 -10.85
C SER A 19 5.45 3.17 -9.90
N VAL A 20 5.12 3.85 -8.80
CA VAL A 20 6.09 4.27 -7.78
C VAL A 20 5.63 3.79 -6.42
N ILE A 21 6.51 3.13 -5.69
CA ILE A 21 6.30 2.83 -4.27
C ILE A 21 7.22 3.75 -3.47
N CYS A 22 6.67 4.51 -2.53
CA CYS A 22 7.41 5.49 -1.76
C CYS A 22 6.97 5.50 -0.30
N GLU A 23 7.92 5.35 0.62
CA GLU A 23 7.69 5.65 2.03
C GLU A 23 7.67 7.16 2.23
N ILE A 24 6.63 7.69 2.90
CA ILE A 24 6.48 9.14 3.09
C ILE A 24 7.23 9.69 4.30
N ASP A 25 7.78 8.84 5.13
CA ASP A 25 8.55 9.17 6.33
C ASP A 25 10.07 9.30 6.08
N ILE A 26 10.54 9.07 4.86
CA ILE A 26 11.91 9.40 4.44
C ILE A 26 12.09 10.92 4.29
N ASP A 27 13.24 11.37 3.85
CA ASP A 27 13.53 12.79 3.67
C ASP A 27 12.47 13.54 2.84
N LYS A 28 11.95 14.66 3.38
CA LYS A 28 10.82 15.42 2.78
C LYS A 28 11.11 15.92 1.37
N GLU A 29 12.35 16.31 1.09
CA GLU A 29 12.74 16.79 -0.23
C GLU A 29 12.80 15.67 -1.25
N ILE A 30 13.16 14.45 -0.83
CA ILE A 30 13.08 13.25 -1.67
C ILE A 30 11.61 12.97 -2.03
N VAL A 31 10.72 12.93 -1.05
CA VAL A 31 9.29 12.66 -1.27
C VAL A 31 8.67 13.67 -2.22
N LYS A 32 8.93 14.98 -2.04
CA LYS A 32 8.44 16.02 -2.95
C LYS A 32 8.93 15.83 -4.38
N ARG A 33 10.20 15.44 -4.56
CA ARG A 33 10.77 15.19 -5.89
C ARG A 33 10.13 13.97 -6.54
N VAL A 34 9.94 12.89 -5.76
CA VAL A 34 9.25 11.69 -6.22
C VAL A 34 7.85 12.05 -6.72
N PHE A 35 7.06 12.78 -5.94
CA PHE A 35 5.71 13.21 -6.36
C PHE A 35 5.72 14.12 -7.58
N LYS A 36 6.72 15.02 -7.68
CA LYS A 36 6.88 15.87 -8.87
C LYS A 36 7.13 15.04 -10.13
N PHE A 37 8.02 14.05 -10.07
CA PHE A 37 8.30 13.17 -11.20
C PHE A 37 7.13 12.25 -11.50
N ALA A 38 6.50 11.63 -10.47
CA ALA A 38 5.32 10.80 -10.65
C ALA A 38 4.20 11.56 -11.37
N LYS A 39 3.91 12.80 -10.96
CA LYS A 39 2.96 13.67 -11.64
C LYS A 39 3.38 14.00 -13.08
N LYS A 40 4.65 14.33 -13.33
CA LYS A 40 5.19 14.65 -14.66
C LYS A 40 4.99 13.49 -15.64
N TYR A 41 5.21 12.26 -15.18
CA TYR A 41 5.14 11.04 -16.01
C TYR A 41 3.82 10.27 -15.84
N ASN A 42 2.84 10.86 -15.16
CA ASN A 42 1.52 10.25 -14.90
C ASN A 42 1.61 8.84 -14.28
N LYS A 43 2.50 8.70 -13.29
CA LYS A 43 2.71 7.42 -12.59
C LYS A 43 1.91 7.39 -11.31
N LYS A 44 1.25 6.26 -11.04
CA LYS A 44 0.59 6.01 -9.75
C LYS A 44 1.62 5.91 -8.63
N VAL A 45 1.27 6.45 -7.47
CA VAL A 45 2.10 6.40 -6.26
C VAL A 45 1.39 5.58 -5.20
N PHE A 46 2.05 4.54 -4.73
CA PHE A 46 1.61 3.73 -3.60
C PHE A 46 2.53 3.96 -2.42
N SER A 47 1.99 3.96 -1.22
CA SER A 47 2.79 4.27 -0.04
C SER A 47 2.45 3.40 1.14
N VAL A 48 3.48 3.07 1.88
CA VAL A 48 3.46 2.58 3.26
C VAL A 48 4.18 3.57 4.16
N VAL A 49 4.12 3.36 5.44
CA VAL A 49 4.81 4.17 6.43
C VAL A 49 5.53 3.28 7.43
N GLY A 50 6.80 3.55 7.70
CA GLY A 50 7.57 2.92 8.76
C GLY A 50 7.48 3.69 10.08
N ASN A 51 7.30 5.03 10.02
CA ASN A 51 7.17 5.89 11.18
C ASN A 51 5.97 6.83 11.07
N MET A 52 4.88 6.45 11.72
CA MET A 52 3.62 7.20 11.66
C MET A 52 3.72 8.61 12.23
N SER A 53 4.59 8.87 13.21
CA SER A 53 4.79 10.22 13.77
C SER A 53 5.26 11.21 12.70
N ILE A 54 6.15 10.77 11.81
CA ILE A 54 6.63 11.59 10.69
C ILE A 54 5.53 11.75 9.63
N ALA A 55 4.78 10.69 9.34
CA ALA A 55 3.67 10.73 8.38
C ALA A 55 2.57 11.71 8.82
N LEU A 56 2.30 11.82 10.12
CA LEU A 56 1.33 12.78 10.67
C LEU A 56 1.70 14.25 10.40
N GLU A 57 2.98 14.57 10.39
CA GLU A 57 3.46 15.91 10.04
C GLU A 57 3.33 16.23 8.54
N ARG A 58 3.04 15.20 7.73
CA ARG A 58 3.02 15.23 6.26
C ARG A 58 1.68 14.83 5.67
N ARG A 59 0.59 15.10 6.37
CA ARG A 59 -0.77 14.75 5.92
C ARG A 59 -1.15 15.35 4.56
N ASP A 60 -0.53 16.46 4.20
CA ASP A 60 -0.67 17.08 2.89
C ASP A 60 -0.22 16.14 1.75
N PHE A 61 0.70 15.22 2.01
CA PHE A 61 1.16 14.24 1.03
C PHE A 61 0.13 13.14 0.74
N MET A 62 -0.76 12.83 1.69
CA MET A 62 -1.77 11.77 1.53
C MET A 62 -2.65 11.97 0.29
N LYS A 63 -2.97 13.23 -0.07
CA LYS A 63 -3.76 13.56 -1.26
C LYS A 63 -3.04 13.30 -2.59
N SER A 64 -1.72 13.09 -2.55
CA SER A 64 -0.88 12.80 -3.71
C SER A 64 -0.50 11.33 -3.83
N ILE A 65 -1.07 10.49 -2.97
CA ILE A 65 -0.86 9.04 -2.93
C ILE A 65 -2.11 8.37 -3.47
N ASP A 66 -1.97 7.56 -4.53
CA ASP A 66 -3.11 6.85 -5.13
C ASP A 66 -3.66 5.77 -4.20
N CYS A 67 -2.78 5.05 -3.49
CA CYS A 67 -3.19 4.12 -2.44
C CYS A 67 -2.20 4.13 -1.27
N PHE A 68 -2.71 4.39 -0.07
CA PHE A 68 -1.97 4.34 1.19
C PHE A 68 -2.30 3.07 1.96
N VAL A 69 -1.27 2.32 2.33
CA VAL A 69 -1.40 1.06 3.09
C VAL A 69 -0.83 1.26 4.49
N CYS A 70 -1.60 0.93 5.51
CA CYS A 70 -1.16 0.95 6.90
C CYS A 70 -1.85 -0.15 7.72
N ASN A 71 -1.43 -0.35 8.96
CA ASN A 71 -2.13 -1.22 9.89
C ASN A 71 -3.20 -0.47 10.70
N ILE A 72 -4.01 -1.22 11.47
CA ILE A 72 -5.12 -0.64 12.26
C ILE A 72 -4.65 0.36 13.31
N GLN A 73 -3.46 0.14 13.91
CA GLN A 73 -2.90 1.06 14.91
C GLN A 73 -2.44 2.36 14.25
N GLU A 74 -1.79 2.27 13.09
CA GLU A 74 -1.38 3.41 12.29
C GLU A 74 -2.58 4.22 11.78
N ALA A 75 -3.67 3.55 11.38
CA ALA A 75 -4.92 4.20 11.01
C ALA A 75 -5.52 4.96 12.21
N GLY A 76 -5.49 4.38 13.41
CA GLY A 76 -5.90 5.05 14.63
C GLY A 76 -5.10 6.32 14.91
N LEU A 77 -3.78 6.27 14.77
CA LEU A 77 -2.92 7.44 14.89
C LEU A 77 -3.24 8.50 13.82
N LEU A 78 -3.43 8.08 12.57
CA LEU A 78 -3.72 8.98 11.44
C LEU A 78 -5.00 9.78 11.66
N PHE A 79 -6.04 9.13 12.17
CA PHE A 79 -7.37 9.72 12.36
C PHE A 79 -7.66 10.17 13.79
N PHE A 80 -6.67 10.06 14.72
CA PHE A 80 -6.82 10.38 16.16
C PHE A 80 -7.99 9.66 16.80
N ASP A 81 -8.08 8.36 16.57
CA ASP A 81 -9.16 7.51 17.04
C ASP A 81 -8.59 6.15 17.48
N ASP A 82 -9.35 5.36 18.22
CA ASP A 82 -8.97 4.01 18.63
C ASP A 82 -9.85 2.97 17.95
N TYR A 83 -9.20 2.14 17.13
CA TYR A 83 -9.85 1.09 16.36
C TYR A 83 -9.52 -0.32 16.85
N SER A 84 -8.83 -0.47 17.99
CA SER A 84 -8.33 -1.77 18.49
C SER A 84 -9.45 -2.80 18.72
N GLU A 85 -10.64 -2.35 19.12
CA GLU A 85 -11.79 -3.21 19.37
C GLU A 85 -12.78 -3.30 18.19
N LYS A 86 -12.44 -2.71 17.04
CA LYS A 86 -13.31 -2.69 15.88
C LYS A 86 -13.19 -3.98 15.06
N THR A 87 -14.32 -4.53 14.68
CA THR A 87 -14.39 -5.62 13.71
C THR A 87 -14.09 -5.12 12.29
N ALA A 88 -13.67 -6.02 11.41
CA ALA A 88 -13.44 -5.67 10.01
C ALA A 88 -14.70 -5.06 9.34
N ARG A 89 -15.90 -5.54 9.70
CA ARG A 89 -17.15 -5.00 9.15
C ARG A 89 -17.40 -3.55 9.59
N GLU A 90 -17.17 -3.22 10.86
CA GLU A 90 -17.29 -1.85 11.34
C GLU A 90 -16.24 -0.96 10.68
N MET A 91 -15.02 -1.47 10.53
CA MET A 91 -13.91 -0.73 9.91
C MET A 91 -14.15 -0.37 8.45
N VAL A 92 -14.91 -1.16 7.68
CA VAL A 92 -15.26 -0.83 6.28
C VAL A 92 -15.99 0.52 6.22
N ASP A 93 -17.01 0.72 7.05
CA ASP A 93 -17.80 1.95 7.06
C ASP A 93 -17.00 3.12 7.64
N ILE A 94 -16.30 2.90 8.76
CA ILE A 94 -15.42 3.90 9.38
C ILE A 94 -14.36 4.38 8.39
N LEU A 95 -13.65 3.46 7.74
CA LEU A 95 -12.59 3.81 6.80
C LEU A 95 -13.13 4.62 5.61
N SER A 96 -14.28 4.21 5.06
CA SER A 96 -14.93 4.91 3.97
C SER A 96 -15.26 6.36 4.33
N GLU A 97 -15.85 6.60 5.50
CA GLU A 97 -16.14 7.96 5.98
C GLU A 97 -14.87 8.79 6.16
N LYS A 98 -13.82 8.22 6.76
CA LYS A 98 -12.54 8.90 7.01
C LYS A 98 -11.81 9.26 5.71
N VAL A 99 -11.77 8.33 4.75
CA VAL A 99 -11.11 8.51 3.44
C VAL A 99 -11.80 9.63 2.65
N ILE A 100 -13.13 9.63 2.59
CA ILE A 100 -13.91 10.67 1.92
C ILE A 100 -13.70 12.03 2.59
N ALA A 101 -13.81 12.10 3.92
CA ALA A 101 -13.64 13.34 4.68
C ALA A 101 -12.23 13.93 4.55
N ALA A 102 -11.19 13.07 4.54
CA ALA A 102 -9.79 13.48 4.41
C ALA A 102 -9.35 13.70 2.95
N GLN A 103 -10.20 13.36 1.97
CA GLN A 103 -9.88 13.40 0.54
C GLN A 103 -8.63 12.57 0.19
N ILE A 104 -8.50 11.39 0.80
CA ILE A 104 -7.45 10.42 0.48
C ILE A 104 -7.96 9.62 -0.74
N PRO A 105 -7.18 9.48 -1.83
CA PRO A 105 -7.66 8.80 -3.04
C PRO A 105 -8.10 7.36 -2.77
N SER A 106 -7.26 6.56 -2.15
CA SER A 106 -7.66 5.26 -1.57
C SER A 106 -6.77 4.86 -0.41
N MET A 107 -7.29 4.00 0.46
CA MET A 107 -6.58 3.53 1.63
C MET A 107 -6.93 2.07 1.94
N ILE A 108 -5.93 1.33 2.40
CA ILE A 108 -6.09 -0.04 2.86
C ILE A 108 -5.55 -0.14 4.28
N VAL A 109 -6.31 -0.74 5.17
CA VAL A 109 -5.93 -0.96 6.57
C VAL A 109 -5.85 -2.45 6.85
N THR A 110 -4.65 -2.95 7.15
CA THR A 110 -4.45 -4.33 7.55
C THR A 110 -4.84 -4.54 9.02
N MET A 111 -5.50 -5.67 9.29
CA MET A 111 -6.05 -6.03 10.60
C MET A 111 -5.53 -7.40 11.07
N GLY A 112 -4.30 -7.76 10.69
CA GLY A 112 -3.68 -9.02 11.06
C GLY A 112 -4.49 -10.23 10.61
N GLY A 113 -4.88 -11.09 11.56
CA GLY A 113 -5.65 -12.30 11.28
C GLY A 113 -7.07 -12.06 10.76
N ASP A 114 -7.61 -10.85 10.87
CA ASP A 114 -8.90 -10.46 10.33
C ASP A 114 -8.83 -10.01 8.86
N GLY A 115 -7.62 -9.88 8.30
CA GLY A 115 -7.41 -9.52 6.91
C GLY A 115 -7.17 -8.03 6.71
N ALA A 116 -7.80 -7.44 5.70
CA ALA A 116 -7.64 -6.03 5.38
C ALA A 116 -8.96 -5.40 4.93
N VAL A 117 -9.20 -4.16 5.32
CA VAL A 117 -10.31 -3.35 4.83
C VAL A 117 -9.78 -2.28 3.87
N TYR A 118 -10.58 -1.92 2.87
CA TYR A 118 -10.23 -0.91 1.89
C TYR A 118 -11.37 0.06 1.64
N ALA A 119 -11.02 1.27 1.29
CA ALA A 119 -11.96 2.29 0.81
C ALA A 119 -11.27 3.29 -0.11
N ASP A 120 -12.04 3.87 -1.03
CA ASP A 120 -11.64 5.00 -1.85
C ASP A 120 -12.56 6.22 -1.67
N MET A 121 -12.12 7.35 -2.18
CA MET A 121 -12.87 8.60 -2.09
C MET A 121 -14.12 8.63 -2.98
N HIS A 122 -14.34 7.64 -3.84
CA HIS A 122 -15.48 7.51 -4.76
C HIS A 122 -16.55 6.55 -4.23
N GLY A 123 -16.30 5.88 -3.08
CA GLY A 123 -17.25 5.02 -2.40
C GLY A 123 -17.03 3.53 -2.63
N ASP A 124 -16.00 3.12 -3.37
CA ASP A 124 -15.59 1.71 -3.38
C ASP A 124 -15.02 1.36 -2.00
N LYS A 125 -15.55 0.31 -1.40
CA LYS A 125 -15.13 -0.15 -0.07
C LYS A 125 -15.42 -1.62 0.12
N GLY A 126 -14.64 -2.26 0.97
CA GLY A 126 -14.85 -3.67 1.29
C GLY A 126 -13.84 -4.24 2.27
N TRP A 127 -13.93 -5.54 2.44
CA TRP A 127 -13.11 -6.34 3.31
C TRP A 127 -12.60 -7.58 2.58
N CYS A 128 -11.29 -7.79 2.65
CA CYS A 128 -10.60 -8.99 2.19
C CYS A 128 -10.18 -9.81 3.43
N PRO A 129 -10.76 -10.97 3.70
CA PRO A 129 -10.38 -11.80 4.85
C PRO A 129 -8.96 -12.33 4.70
N ALA A 130 -8.26 -12.51 5.83
CA ALA A 130 -6.94 -13.12 5.84
C ALA A 130 -6.99 -14.59 5.38
N ARG A 131 -5.93 -15.01 4.70
CA ARG A 131 -5.73 -16.43 4.38
C ARG A 131 -5.38 -17.20 5.64
N LYS A 132 -6.11 -18.29 5.89
CA LYS A 132 -5.86 -19.17 7.04
C LYS A 132 -4.64 -20.03 6.77
N VAL A 133 -3.56 -19.75 7.46
CA VAL A 133 -2.28 -20.46 7.38
C VAL A 133 -1.68 -20.66 8.77
N GLU A 134 -0.75 -21.59 8.91
CA GLU A 134 0.02 -21.76 10.15
C GLU A 134 1.12 -20.69 10.20
N VAL A 135 0.98 -19.75 11.14
CA VAL A 135 1.89 -18.61 11.29
C VAL A 135 3.16 -19.04 12.02
N LYS A 136 4.32 -18.80 11.42
CA LYS A 136 5.64 -19.01 12.03
C LYS A 136 6.27 -17.70 12.45
N ASP A 137 6.26 -16.69 11.59
CA ASP A 137 6.79 -15.35 11.82
C ASP A 137 5.95 -14.34 11.05
N THR A 138 5.70 -13.17 11.61
CA THR A 138 4.93 -12.10 10.95
C THR A 138 5.82 -11.01 10.35
N THR A 139 7.14 -11.13 10.49
CA THR A 139 8.11 -10.17 9.93
C THR A 139 8.00 -10.14 8.40
N GLY A 140 7.91 -8.94 7.83
CA GLY A 140 7.78 -8.75 6.38
C GLY A 140 6.37 -8.98 5.80
N ALA A 141 5.39 -9.38 6.63
CA ALA A 141 4.00 -9.58 6.17
C ALA A 141 3.38 -8.29 5.60
N GLY A 142 3.55 -7.16 6.29
CA GLY A 142 3.05 -5.86 5.87
C GLY A 142 3.67 -5.40 4.55
N ASP A 143 4.99 -5.53 4.42
CA ASP A 143 5.73 -5.16 3.21
C ASP A 143 5.31 -6.03 2.02
N SER A 144 5.18 -7.34 2.25
CA SER A 144 4.72 -8.28 1.21
C SER A 144 3.26 -8.02 0.81
N PHE A 145 2.40 -7.68 1.77
CA PHE A 145 1.03 -7.27 1.49
C PHE A 145 1.00 -6.01 0.61
N CYS A 146 1.76 -4.98 0.99
CA CYS A 146 1.85 -3.74 0.22
C CYS A 146 2.43 -3.98 -1.19
N ALA A 147 3.45 -4.83 -1.32
CA ALA A 147 3.99 -5.22 -2.62
C ALA A 147 2.91 -5.84 -3.52
N GLY A 148 2.13 -6.79 -2.98
CA GLY A 148 1.04 -7.43 -3.71
C GLY A 148 -0.07 -6.46 -4.12
N VAL A 149 -0.48 -5.56 -3.21
CA VAL A 149 -1.42 -4.47 -3.51
C VAL A 149 -0.89 -3.59 -4.64
N SER A 150 0.36 -3.16 -4.52
CA SER A 150 0.99 -2.27 -5.51
C SER A 150 1.07 -2.92 -6.90
N ILE A 151 1.42 -4.20 -6.97
CA ILE A 151 1.40 -4.99 -8.20
C ILE A 151 -0.02 -5.02 -8.78
N GLY A 152 -1.01 -5.43 -7.99
CA GLY A 152 -2.40 -5.51 -8.44
C GLY A 152 -2.90 -4.18 -9.03
N LEU A 153 -2.74 -3.09 -8.29
CA LEU A 153 -3.18 -1.76 -8.72
C LEU A 153 -2.39 -1.21 -9.92
N THR A 154 -1.11 -1.54 -10.06
CA THR A 154 -0.28 -1.17 -11.22
C THR A 154 -0.86 -1.77 -12.49
N TYR A 155 -1.30 -3.02 -12.44
CA TYR A 155 -1.83 -3.76 -13.57
C TYR A 155 -3.37 -3.77 -13.66
N GLY A 156 -4.01 -2.76 -13.06
CA GLY A 156 -5.43 -2.45 -13.30
C GLY A 156 -6.43 -3.27 -12.50
N LYS A 157 -6.01 -3.98 -11.46
CA LYS A 157 -6.92 -4.67 -10.54
C LYS A 157 -7.69 -3.66 -9.68
N THR A 158 -8.88 -4.04 -9.26
CA THR A 158 -9.66 -3.30 -8.26
C THR A 158 -8.98 -3.34 -6.89
N LEU A 159 -9.39 -2.48 -5.94
CA LEU A 159 -8.87 -2.50 -4.57
C LEU A 159 -9.05 -3.87 -3.90
N GLY A 160 -10.22 -4.49 -4.07
CA GLY A 160 -10.50 -5.82 -3.53
C GLY A 160 -9.58 -6.90 -4.10
N GLU A 161 -9.42 -6.96 -5.43
CA GLU A 161 -8.51 -7.91 -6.09
C GLU A 161 -7.05 -7.67 -5.69
N ALA A 162 -6.64 -6.41 -5.56
CA ALA A 162 -5.29 -6.06 -5.10
C ALA A 162 -5.06 -6.49 -3.65
N CYS A 163 -6.05 -6.35 -2.77
CA CYS A 163 -5.99 -6.90 -1.40
C CYS A 163 -5.86 -8.43 -1.39
N GLU A 164 -6.52 -9.15 -2.30
CA GLU A 164 -6.37 -10.61 -2.42
C GLU A 164 -4.95 -11.01 -2.81
N ILE A 165 -4.33 -10.29 -3.75
CA ILE A 165 -2.93 -10.49 -4.12
C ILE A 165 -2.02 -10.17 -2.92
N GLY A 166 -2.24 -9.04 -2.23
CA GLY A 166 -1.52 -8.69 -1.01
C GLY A 166 -1.62 -9.74 0.07
N SER A 167 -2.83 -10.25 0.33
CA SER A 167 -3.10 -11.33 1.30
C SER A 167 -2.37 -12.64 0.92
N MET A 168 -2.27 -12.95 -0.37
CA MET A 168 -1.54 -14.12 -0.86
C MET A 168 -0.04 -13.99 -0.60
N LEU A 169 0.56 -12.85 -0.93
CA LEU A 169 1.99 -12.61 -0.70
C LEU A 169 2.32 -12.57 0.80
N ALA A 170 1.52 -11.89 1.61
CA ALA A 170 1.68 -11.90 3.07
C ALA A 170 1.61 -13.32 3.65
N ALA A 171 0.61 -14.11 3.23
CA ALA A 171 0.46 -15.49 3.67
C ALA A 171 1.67 -16.37 3.31
N SER A 172 2.31 -16.14 2.17
CA SER A 172 3.50 -16.88 1.75
C SER A 172 4.73 -16.61 2.61
N VAL A 173 4.82 -15.42 3.20
CA VAL A 173 5.91 -15.04 4.10
C VAL A 173 5.70 -15.60 5.49
N ILE A 174 4.52 -15.42 6.07
CA ILE A 174 4.27 -15.76 7.48
C ILE A 174 4.30 -17.27 7.80
N VAL A 175 4.30 -18.14 6.78
CA VAL A 175 4.47 -19.60 6.94
C VAL A 175 5.94 -20.03 6.99
N THR A 176 6.87 -19.09 6.85
CA THR A 176 8.32 -19.33 6.87
C THR A 176 8.99 -18.46 7.93
N THR A 177 10.29 -18.57 8.07
CA THR A 177 11.13 -17.67 8.88
C THR A 177 11.85 -16.63 8.01
N GLU A 178 11.56 -16.62 6.71
CA GLU A 178 12.09 -15.64 5.76
C GLU A 178 11.21 -14.39 5.78
N SER A 179 11.81 -13.22 5.70
CA SER A 179 11.09 -11.94 5.69
C SER A 179 10.67 -11.47 4.30
N VAL A 180 10.93 -12.28 3.28
CA VAL A 180 10.61 -11.98 1.88
C VAL A 180 9.78 -13.10 1.27
N CYS A 181 8.82 -12.74 0.41
CA CYS A 181 8.00 -13.72 -0.28
C CYS A 181 8.80 -14.48 -1.35
N PRO A 182 8.44 -15.73 -1.64
CA PRO A 182 9.01 -16.48 -2.76
C PRO A 182 8.68 -15.77 -4.09
N ARG A 183 9.40 -16.13 -5.15
CA ARG A 183 9.12 -15.61 -6.49
C ARG A 183 7.78 -16.16 -6.99
N PHE A 184 6.89 -15.25 -7.37
CA PHE A 184 5.64 -15.57 -8.07
C PHE A 184 5.75 -15.25 -9.55
N LEU A 185 5.04 -16.03 -10.38
CA LEU A 185 4.84 -15.70 -11.78
C LEU A 185 3.59 -14.81 -11.92
N PRO A 186 3.54 -13.88 -12.88
CA PRO A 186 2.38 -13.00 -13.09
C PRO A 186 1.04 -13.74 -13.16
N ARG A 187 0.99 -14.88 -13.85
CA ARG A 187 -0.21 -15.73 -13.95
C ARG A 187 -0.73 -16.25 -12.60
N GLU A 188 0.17 -16.47 -11.62
CA GLU A 188 -0.21 -16.92 -10.27
C GLU A 188 -0.90 -15.80 -9.48
N LEU A 189 -0.67 -14.56 -9.90
CA LEU A 189 -1.31 -13.35 -9.37
C LEU A 189 -2.57 -12.96 -10.19
N GLY A 190 -2.98 -13.79 -11.15
CA GLY A 190 -4.09 -13.48 -12.04
C GLY A 190 -3.81 -12.30 -12.98
N LEU A 191 -2.55 -12.07 -13.31
CA LEU A 191 -2.10 -11.03 -14.22
C LEU A 191 -1.78 -11.66 -15.58
N ASP A 192 -2.51 -11.20 -16.63
CA ASP A 192 -2.21 -11.54 -18.01
C ASP A 192 -1.07 -10.62 -18.50
N MET A 193 0.14 -11.03 -18.21
CA MET A 193 1.34 -10.37 -18.71
C MET A 193 2.13 -11.34 -19.57
N ASP A 194 2.50 -10.92 -20.77
CA ASP A 194 3.52 -11.60 -21.55
C ASP A 194 4.84 -11.49 -20.76
N VAL A 195 5.27 -12.61 -20.22
CA VAL A 195 6.58 -12.69 -19.57
C VAL A 195 7.62 -12.55 -20.68
N VAL A 196 8.25 -11.39 -20.77
CA VAL A 196 9.46 -11.23 -21.56
C VAL A 196 10.57 -11.98 -20.80
N ASP A 197 10.98 -13.12 -21.35
CA ASP A 197 12.08 -13.95 -20.82
C ASP A 197 13.42 -13.18 -20.80
#